data_1c4e251d7b6915c03cfda2d294871596
#
_entry.id   1c4e251d7b6915c03cfda2d294871596
#
_cell.length_a   1.000
_cell.length_b   1.000
_cell.length_c   1.000
_cell.angle_alpha   90.00
_cell.angle_beta   90.00
_cell.angle_gamma   90.00
#
_symmetry.space_group_name_H-M   'P 1'
#
loop_
_entity.id
_entity.type
_entity.pdbx_description
1 polymer ?
#
loop_
_entity_poly.entity_id
_entity_poly.type
_entity_poly.pdbx_seq_one_letter_code
_entity_poly.pdbx_strand_id
1 'polypeptide(L)'
;MKNDLVTCSCRDYTIDGYGIAEYEGLVLFVKGLLLNEKAIVKIISHKKNLAYAIIDRILEPSPYRTKTPCPVAYKCGSCDLQHMNYEGQLLFKKRLEENTFRQAHLNVEIADVAGAEVPWRYRDKIQIPVRDHLFGYYRRFSNDIVEQADCLLHSEKENDIVAFLKDELIHRGIDKDLRHLVVKEGFYSGEIMVCFVTKKDIAKELEAVVKKLVSAFPEIVSVLENIHPQENNVILAHGEKLLYGRNYITDKIGDLTFQISLHSFYQINVRQTEKLYAKVRELAGLKGEERILDLYCGIGTIGLSLARYAKSLTGIEIVPEAIENAKQNASINDIKNAEFICSDAKDNLSNYLKDKDLVIVDPPRKGLSSEVVTALNASGIDRIIYVSCNPATLVRDLVLLSENYSFKKVYPFDLFPQTTHVETVCCLYHQKKDFISVPYEPKNADYLKR
;
A
#
# COMPACT_ATOMS: atom_id res chain seq x y z
N MET A 1 -34.90 -16.99 2.84
CA MET A 1 -33.84 -15.98 2.87
C MET A 1 -32.62 -16.34 2.03
N LYS A 2 -31.99 -17.50 2.15
CA LYS A 2 -30.94 -17.86 1.17
C LYS A 2 -31.61 -18.12 -0.20
N ASN A 3 -31.10 -17.48 -1.24
CA ASN A 3 -31.63 -17.42 -2.61
C ASN A 3 -32.81 -16.49 -2.83
N ASP A 4 -33.34 -15.79 -1.81
CA ASP A 4 -34.42 -14.84 -2.00
C ASP A 4 -33.92 -13.62 -2.79
N LEU A 5 -34.78 -13.07 -3.63
CA LEU A 5 -34.62 -11.82 -4.33
C LEU A 5 -35.31 -10.72 -3.54
N VAL A 6 -34.55 -9.72 -3.11
CA VAL A 6 -35.08 -8.61 -2.33
C VAL A 6 -34.67 -7.27 -2.95
N THR A 7 -35.49 -6.25 -2.79
CA THR A 7 -35.19 -4.89 -3.23
C THR A 7 -34.58 -4.12 -2.07
N CYS A 8 -33.43 -3.48 -2.31
CA CYS A 8 -32.77 -2.64 -1.30
C CYS A 8 -32.12 -1.41 -1.93
N SER A 9 -31.80 -0.43 -1.09
CA SER A 9 -31.02 0.75 -1.48
C SER A 9 -29.74 0.84 -0.67
N CYS A 10 -28.62 1.17 -1.34
CA CYS A 10 -27.33 1.33 -0.69
C CYS A 10 -27.29 2.62 0.11
N ARG A 11 -26.88 2.53 1.39
CA ARG A 11 -26.77 3.68 2.31
C ARG A 11 -25.30 4.04 2.62
N ASP A 12 -24.41 3.05 2.58
CA ASP A 12 -23.00 3.23 2.96
C ASP A 12 -22.13 2.10 2.38
N TYR A 13 -20.86 2.06 2.78
CA TYR A 13 -19.88 1.06 2.35
C TYR A 13 -19.19 0.39 3.54
N THR A 14 -18.81 -0.87 3.35
CA THR A 14 -17.82 -1.52 4.20
C THR A 14 -16.40 -1.14 3.76
N ILE A 15 -15.41 -1.39 4.63
CA ILE A 15 -13.98 -1.21 4.32
C ILE A 15 -13.52 -2.03 3.10
N ASP A 16 -14.16 -3.17 2.85
CA ASP A 16 -13.87 -4.07 1.72
C ASP A 16 -14.63 -3.69 0.43
N GLY A 17 -15.34 -2.54 0.41
CA GLY A 17 -16.05 -2.04 -0.76
C GLY A 17 -17.40 -2.70 -1.04
N TYR A 18 -18.01 -3.39 -0.07
CA TYR A 18 -19.41 -3.81 -0.19
C TYR A 18 -20.34 -2.64 0.09
N GLY A 19 -21.38 -2.50 -0.72
CA GLY A 19 -22.49 -1.61 -0.39
C GLY A 19 -23.27 -2.13 0.82
N ILE A 20 -23.56 -1.25 1.78
CA ILE A 20 -24.40 -1.54 2.95
C ILE A 20 -25.82 -1.12 2.62
N ALA A 21 -26.75 -2.06 2.72
CA ALA A 21 -28.18 -1.84 2.56
C ALA A 21 -28.95 -2.48 3.71
N GLU A 22 -30.27 -2.29 3.73
CA GLU A 22 -31.16 -2.92 4.72
C GLU A 22 -32.40 -3.45 4.04
N TYR A 23 -32.88 -4.59 4.52
CA TYR A 23 -34.14 -5.19 4.15
C TYR A 23 -34.83 -5.78 5.38
N GLU A 24 -36.00 -5.27 5.77
CA GLU A 24 -36.80 -5.76 6.91
C GLU A 24 -35.99 -5.93 8.22
N GLY A 25 -35.11 -4.96 8.53
CA GLY A 25 -34.25 -4.99 9.72
C GLY A 25 -32.99 -5.84 9.58
N LEU A 26 -32.79 -6.52 8.44
CA LEU A 26 -31.59 -7.26 8.13
C LEU A 26 -30.59 -6.38 7.40
N VAL A 27 -29.33 -6.31 7.90
CA VAL A 27 -28.25 -5.62 7.22
C VAL A 27 -27.74 -6.48 6.05
N LEU A 28 -27.66 -5.89 4.86
CA LEU A 28 -27.18 -6.54 3.65
C LEU A 28 -25.80 -5.96 3.27
N PHE A 29 -24.83 -6.83 3.08
CA PHE A 29 -23.55 -6.51 2.43
C PHE A 29 -23.63 -6.98 0.98
N VAL A 30 -23.71 -6.01 0.06
CA VAL A 30 -23.95 -6.29 -1.35
C VAL A 30 -22.71 -5.96 -2.17
N LYS A 31 -22.13 -6.99 -2.79
CA LYS A 31 -20.94 -6.81 -3.61
C LYS A 31 -21.24 -5.92 -4.82
N GLY A 32 -20.47 -4.84 -4.97
CA GLY A 32 -20.51 -3.95 -6.13
C GLY A 32 -21.72 -3.01 -6.18
N LEU A 33 -22.56 -2.94 -5.14
CA LEU A 33 -23.64 -1.96 -5.04
C LEU A 33 -23.09 -0.60 -4.61
N LEU A 34 -23.47 0.46 -5.33
CA LEU A 34 -22.98 1.81 -5.08
C LEU A 34 -23.94 2.63 -4.22
N LEU A 35 -23.40 3.62 -3.52
CA LEU A 35 -24.17 4.56 -2.71
C LEU A 35 -25.31 5.17 -3.53
N ASN A 36 -26.49 5.23 -2.93
CA ASN A 36 -27.76 5.71 -3.50
C ASN A 36 -28.31 4.86 -4.65
N GLU A 37 -27.71 3.70 -4.97
CA GLU A 37 -28.32 2.78 -5.90
C GLU A 37 -29.48 2.02 -5.26
N LYS A 38 -30.52 1.76 -6.06
CA LYS A 38 -31.58 0.83 -5.75
C LYS A 38 -31.46 -0.39 -6.65
N ALA A 39 -31.50 -1.58 -6.08
CA ALA A 39 -31.29 -2.81 -6.80
C ALA A 39 -32.15 -3.95 -6.27
N ILE A 40 -32.43 -4.92 -7.14
CA ILE A 40 -32.83 -6.26 -6.74
C ILE A 40 -31.53 -7.03 -6.50
N VAL A 41 -31.43 -7.65 -5.31
CA VAL A 41 -30.25 -8.42 -4.90
C VAL A 41 -30.65 -9.83 -4.48
N LYS A 42 -29.79 -10.79 -4.76
CA LYS A 42 -29.96 -12.20 -4.36
C LYS A 42 -29.14 -12.47 -3.10
N ILE A 43 -29.81 -12.91 -2.04
CA ILE A 43 -29.16 -13.30 -0.78
C ILE A 43 -28.41 -14.62 -0.99
N ILE A 44 -27.08 -14.60 -0.80
CA ILE A 44 -26.21 -15.79 -0.97
C ILE A 44 -25.85 -16.44 0.35
N SER A 45 -25.80 -15.67 1.44
CA SER A 45 -25.50 -16.16 2.78
C SER A 45 -26.24 -15.31 3.81
N HIS A 46 -26.70 -15.92 4.89
CA HIS A 46 -27.45 -15.27 5.96
C HIS A 46 -26.95 -15.74 7.32
N LYS A 47 -26.70 -14.77 8.20
CA LYS A 47 -26.44 -14.95 9.64
C LYS A 47 -27.49 -14.11 10.40
N LYS A 48 -27.63 -14.30 11.70
CA LYS A 48 -28.71 -13.75 12.56
C LYS A 48 -29.24 -12.34 12.14
N ASN A 49 -28.39 -11.34 12.00
CA ASN A 49 -28.78 -9.94 11.68
C ASN A 49 -28.07 -9.40 10.42
N LEU A 50 -27.38 -10.25 9.66
CA LEU A 50 -26.51 -9.87 8.56
C LEU A 50 -26.64 -10.88 7.43
N ALA A 51 -26.70 -10.39 6.19
CA ALA A 51 -26.62 -11.23 5.00
C ALA A 51 -25.63 -10.67 3.98
N TYR A 52 -25.05 -11.58 3.20
CA TYR A 52 -24.29 -11.24 2.00
C TYR A 52 -25.18 -11.46 0.78
N ALA A 53 -25.14 -10.50 -0.14
CA ALA A 53 -25.93 -10.56 -1.36
C ALA A 53 -25.11 -10.14 -2.58
N ILE A 54 -25.59 -10.53 -3.75
CA ILE A 54 -25.08 -10.13 -5.06
C ILE A 54 -26.18 -9.40 -5.83
N ILE A 55 -25.79 -8.47 -6.67
CA ILE A 55 -26.72 -7.73 -7.53
C ILE A 55 -27.31 -8.69 -8.57
N ASP A 56 -28.64 -8.77 -8.62
CA ASP A 56 -29.37 -9.40 -9.72
C ASP A 56 -29.63 -8.36 -10.81
N ARG A 57 -30.22 -7.22 -10.45
CA ARG A 57 -30.52 -6.12 -11.36
C ARG A 57 -30.50 -4.76 -10.66
N ILE A 58 -29.86 -3.77 -11.27
CA ILE A 58 -29.93 -2.37 -10.85
C ILE A 58 -31.25 -1.77 -11.35
N LEU A 59 -32.00 -1.14 -10.46
CA LEU A 59 -33.25 -0.43 -10.77
C LEU A 59 -33.00 1.06 -10.99
N GLU A 60 -32.23 1.66 -10.10
CA GLU A 60 -31.87 3.07 -10.13
C GLU A 60 -30.33 3.16 -9.98
N PRO A 61 -29.58 3.45 -11.06
CA PRO A 61 -28.11 3.49 -10.99
C PRO A 61 -27.60 4.77 -10.31
N SER A 62 -26.47 4.66 -9.63
CA SER A 62 -25.69 5.81 -9.15
C SER A 62 -25.08 6.58 -10.31
N PRO A 63 -24.92 7.91 -10.23
CA PRO A 63 -24.16 8.69 -11.23
C PRO A 63 -22.68 8.28 -11.32
N TYR A 64 -22.17 7.60 -10.29
CA TYR A 64 -20.81 7.10 -10.25
C TYR A 64 -20.63 5.70 -10.88
N ARG A 65 -21.71 5.04 -11.28
CA ARG A 65 -21.61 3.72 -11.93
C ARG A 65 -21.05 3.84 -13.34
N THR A 66 -20.07 2.99 -13.63
CA THR A 66 -19.47 2.92 -14.97
C THR A 66 -19.31 1.47 -15.42
N LYS A 67 -19.12 1.29 -16.72
CA LYS A 67 -18.73 -0.01 -17.28
C LYS A 67 -17.29 -0.33 -16.91
N THR A 68 -17.08 -1.50 -16.34
CA THR A 68 -15.75 -2.00 -16.00
C THR A 68 -14.93 -2.23 -17.27
N PRO A 69 -13.76 -1.58 -17.43
CA PRO A 69 -12.96 -1.72 -18.64
C PRO A 69 -12.21 -3.04 -18.73
N CYS A 70 -11.82 -3.62 -17.59
CA CYS A 70 -11.10 -4.90 -17.55
C CYS A 70 -12.08 -6.08 -17.68
N PRO A 71 -11.89 -6.98 -18.66
CA PRO A 71 -12.83 -8.08 -18.91
C PRO A 71 -12.86 -9.13 -17.79
N VAL A 72 -11.83 -9.19 -16.97
CA VAL A 72 -11.70 -10.16 -15.86
C VAL A 72 -11.89 -9.55 -14.48
N ALA A 73 -12.25 -8.27 -14.36
CA ALA A 73 -12.34 -7.55 -13.08
C ALA A 73 -13.25 -8.23 -12.04
N TYR A 74 -14.33 -8.86 -12.47
CA TYR A 74 -15.25 -9.58 -11.56
C TYR A 74 -14.71 -10.91 -11.04
N LYS A 75 -13.66 -11.44 -11.68
CA LYS A 75 -13.00 -12.71 -11.32
C LYS A 75 -11.68 -12.46 -10.59
N CYS A 76 -10.87 -11.53 -11.12
CA CYS A 76 -9.56 -11.17 -10.58
C CYS A 76 -9.70 -10.48 -9.20
N GLY A 77 -8.80 -10.79 -8.27
CA GLY A 77 -8.79 -10.23 -6.92
C GLY A 77 -8.04 -8.91 -6.77
N SER A 78 -7.43 -8.37 -7.84
CA SER A 78 -6.53 -7.22 -7.75
C SER A 78 -7.23 -5.86 -7.74
N CYS A 79 -8.48 -5.78 -8.24
CA CYS A 79 -9.25 -4.54 -8.30
C CYS A 79 -10.61 -4.72 -7.63
N ASP A 80 -11.06 -3.67 -6.92
CA ASP A 80 -12.31 -3.68 -6.17
C ASP A 80 -13.34 -2.73 -6.75
N LEU A 81 -12.92 -1.61 -7.33
CA LEU A 81 -13.74 -0.43 -7.60
C LEU A 81 -13.91 -0.07 -9.08
N GLN A 82 -13.49 -0.92 -10.03
CA GLN A 82 -13.58 -0.62 -11.46
C GLN A 82 -14.99 -0.38 -11.99
N HIS A 83 -16.03 -0.80 -11.27
CA HIS A 83 -17.44 -0.55 -11.59
C HIS A 83 -17.92 0.85 -11.17
N MET A 84 -17.03 1.63 -10.56
CA MET A 84 -17.22 3.00 -10.09
C MET A 84 -16.28 3.92 -10.88
N ASN A 85 -16.77 5.04 -11.39
CA ASN A 85 -15.91 6.05 -12.03
C ASN A 85 -14.93 6.65 -11.01
N TYR A 86 -13.90 7.34 -11.47
CA TYR A 86 -12.82 7.74 -10.58
C TYR A 86 -13.25 8.76 -9.50
N GLU A 87 -14.16 9.66 -9.82
CA GLU A 87 -14.75 10.59 -8.84
C GLU A 87 -15.47 9.82 -7.72
N GLY A 88 -16.26 8.81 -8.08
CA GLY A 88 -16.93 7.93 -7.12
C GLY A 88 -15.93 7.17 -6.23
N GLN A 89 -14.78 6.73 -6.79
CA GLN A 89 -13.72 6.07 -6.01
C GLN A 89 -13.10 7.00 -4.97
N LEU A 90 -12.86 8.27 -5.31
CA LEU A 90 -12.33 9.26 -4.36
C LEU A 90 -13.36 9.57 -3.27
N LEU A 91 -14.64 9.69 -3.63
CA LEU A 91 -15.71 9.87 -2.66
C LEU A 91 -15.85 8.65 -1.72
N PHE A 92 -15.75 7.42 -2.27
CA PHE A 92 -15.73 6.20 -1.48
C PHE A 92 -14.60 6.22 -0.44
N LYS A 93 -13.36 6.55 -0.85
CA LYS A 93 -12.19 6.59 0.03
C LYS A 93 -12.31 7.66 1.11
N LYS A 94 -12.79 8.85 0.76
CA LYS A 94 -13.08 9.91 1.73
C LYS A 94 -14.10 9.45 2.77
N ARG A 95 -15.21 8.85 2.32
CA ARG A 95 -16.26 8.35 3.20
C ARG A 95 -15.78 7.22 4.11
N LEU A 96 -14.88 6.36 3.61
CA LEU A 96 -14.22 5.33 4.42
C LEU A 96 -13.46 5.94 5.60
N GLU A 97 -12.66 6.98 5.33
CA GLU A 97 -11.94 7.73 6.38
C GLU A 97 -12.94 8.37 7.37
N GLU A 98 -13.90 9.16 6.87
CA GLU A 98 -14.91 9.82 7.70
C GLU A 98 -15.65 8.84 8.61
N ASN A 99 -16.02 7.66 8.09
CA ASN A 99 -16.72 6.65 8.87
C ASN A 99 -15.80 6.04 9.94
N THR A 100 -14.54 5.75 9.60
CA THR A 100 -13.58 5.15 10.51
C THR A 100 -13.27 6.08 11.68
N PHE A 101 -13.02 7.35 11.41
CA PHE A 101 -12.76 8.36 12.44
C PHE A 101 -14.01 8.62 13.31
N ARG A 102 -15.18 8.71 12.70
CA ARG A 102 -16.46 8.91 13.43
C ARG A 102 -16.78 7.74 14.36
N GLN A 103 -16.54 6.49 13.93
CA GLN A 103 -16.76 5.31 14.78
C GLN A 103 -15.85 5.29 16.02
N ALA A 104 -14.67 5.87 15.93
CA ALA A 104 -13.76 6.04 17.05
C ALA A 104 -13.99 7.34 17.85
N HIS A 105 -15.08 8.08 17.56
CA HIS A 105 -15.41 9.36 18.20
C HIS A 105 -14.31 10.44 18.06
N LEU A 106 -13.46 10.33 17.03
CA LEU A 106 -12.47 11.36 16.71
C LEU A 106 -13.11 12.41 15.79
N ASN A 107 -13.26 13.62 16.33
CA ASN A 107 -13.81 14.76 15.59
C ASN A 107 -12.67 15.53 14.90
N VAL A 108 -12.33 15.14 13.69
CA VAL A 108 -11.25 15.73 12.89
C VAL A 108 -11.74 16.06 11.48
N GLU A 109 -11.10 17.03 10.84
CA GLU A 109 -11.36 17.33 9.44
C GLU A 109 -10.69 16.27 8.54
N ILE A 110 -11.47 15.65 7.66
CA ILE A 110 -10.97 14.78 6.60
C ILE A 110 -10.85 15.61 5.31
N ALA A 111 -9.63 15.82 4.84
CA ALA A 111 -9.40 16.52 3.58
C ALA A 111 -9.99 15.73 2.39
N ASP A 112 -10.16 16.39 1.25
CA ASP A 112 -10.46 15.67 0.02
C ASP A 112 -9.30 14.72 -0.32
N VAL A 113 -9.64 13.55 -0.88
CA VAL A 113 -8.63 12.57 -1.28
C VAL A 113 -7.80 13.11 -2.42
N ALA A 114 -6.50 13.18 -2.25
CA ALA A 114 -5.58 13.55 -3.32
C ALA A 114 -5.54 12.46 -4.40
N GLY A 115 -6.32 12.65 -5.46
CA GLY A 115 -6.47 11.68 -6.55
C GLY A 115 -5.29 11.65 -7.51
N ALA A 116 -5.17 10.52 -8.24
CA ALA A 116 -4.23 10.36 -9.34
C ALA A 116 -4.74 11.05 -10.60
N GLU A 117 -3.87 11.72 -11.34
CA GLU A 117 -4.21 12.31 -12.65
C GLU A 117 -4.57 11.23 -13.67
N VAL A 118 -3.83 10.11 -13.63
CA VAL A 118 -4.07 8.94 -14.45
C VAL A 118 -4.25 7.74 -13.50
N PRO A 119 -5.49 7.25 -13.28
CA PRO A 119 -5.76 6.18 -12.33
C PRO A 119 -5.54 4.76 -12.91
N TRP A 120 -4.75 4.67 -14.00
CA TRP A 120 -4.40 3.46 -14.72
C TRP A 120 -2.91 3.47 -15.03
N ARG A 121 -2.32 2.29 -15.34
CA ARG A 121 -0.91 2.15 -15.73
C ARG A 121 0.07 2.78 -14.73
N TYR A 122 -0.26 2.71 -13.43
CA TYR A 122 0.50 3.40 -12.39
C TYR A 122 1.44 2.48 -11.58
N ARG A 123 1.25 1.16 -11.68
CA ARG A 123 2.06 0.21 -10.92
C ARG A 123 3.42 0.06 -11.57
N ASP A 124 4.45 0.27 -10.79
CA ASP A 124 5.85 0.09 -11.13
C ASP A 124 6.44 -1.22 -10.55
N LYS A 125 5.60 -2.03 -9.92
CA LYS A 125 5.98 -3.35 -9.41
C LYS A 125 4.82 -4.33 -9.56
N ILE A 126 5.10 -5.44 -10.22
CA ILE A 126 4.15 -6.54 -10.37
C ILE A 126 4.72 -7.83 -9.83
N GLN A 127 3.86 -8.67 -9.28
CA GLN A 127 4.18 -9.98 -8.74
C GLN A 127 3.10 -10.94 -9.22
N ILE A 128 3.44 -11.77 -10.19
CA ILE A 128 2.50 -12.63 -10.90
C ILE A 128 2.75 -14.07 -10.46
N PRO A 129 1.81 -14.74 -9.79
CA PRO A 129 1.89 -16.16 -9.55
C PRO A 129 1.85 -16.94 -10.85
N VAL A 130 2.65 -18.02 -10.91
CA VAL A 130 2.76 -18.93 -12.03
C VAL A 130 2.42 -20.34 -11.57
N ARG A 131 1.45 -20.99 -12.23
CA ARG A 131 1.05 -22.36 -11.94
C ARG A 131 0.27 -22.98 -13.11
N ASP A 132 0.56 -24.22 -13.45
CA ASP A 132 -0.16 -24.99 -14.48
C ASP A 132 -0.27 -24.23 -15.83
N HIS A 133 0.82 -23.64 -16.29
CA HIS A 133 0.93 -22.79 -17.48
C HIS A 133 0.15 -21.46 -17.41
N LEU A 134 -0.45 -21.14 -16.26
CA LEU A 134 -1.18 -19.91 -16.04
C LEU A 134 -0.30 -18.84 -15.42
N PHE A 135 -0.31 -17.64 -16.00
CA PHE A 135 0.34 -16.42 -15.52
C PHE A 135 -0.74 -15.37 -15.29
N GLY A 136 -0.98 -14.96 -14.05
CA GLY A 136 -2.05 -14.01 -13.78
C GLY A 136 -2.17 -13.68 -12.31
N TYR A 137 -3.35 -13.25 -11.87
CA TYR A 137 -3.62 -12.93 -10.47
C TYR A 137 -4.61 -13.90 -9.84
N TYR A 138 -4.52 -14.05 -8.52
CA TYR A 138 -5.48 -14.89 -7.82
C TYR A 138 -6.90 -14.36 -7.92
N ARG A 139 -7.83 -15.27 -8.11
CA ARG A 139 -9.26 -15.00 -7.92
C ARG A 139 -9.48 -14.60 -6.45
N ARG A 140 -10.37 -13.64 -6.23
CA ARG A 140 -10.73 -13.23 -4.87
C ARG A 140 -11.21 -14.42 -4.03
N PHE A 141 -10.65 -14.58 -2.84
CA PHE A 141 -10.92 -15.68 -1.89
C PHE A 141 -10.61 -17.10 -2.45
N SER A 142 -9.70 -17.20 -3.39
CA SER A 142 -9.27 -18.47 -3.99
C SER A 142 -7.79 -18.40 -4.37
N ASN A 143 -7.18 -19.56 -4.55
CA ASN A 143 -5.84 -19.70 -5.11
C ASN A 143 -5.87 -19.98 -6.63
N ASP A 144 -7.04 -19.89 -7.27
CA ASP A 144 -7.16 -20.03 -8.73
C ASP A 144 -6.54 -18.81 -9.41
N ILE A 145 -5.76 -19.04 -10.44
CA ILE A 145 -5.16 -17.96 -11.25
C ILE A 145 -6.15 -17.52 -12.32
N VAL A 146 -6.33 -16.22 -12.44
CA VAL A 146 -7.09 -15.55 -13.49
C VAL A 146 -6.09 -14.86 -14.40
N GLU A 147 -5.98 -15.37 -15.61
CA GLU A 147 -5.13 -14.76 -16.63
C GLU A 147 -5.78 -13.56 -17.27
N GLN A 148 -4.95 -12.64 -17.69
CA GLN A 148 -5.32 -11.54 -18.56
C GLN A 148 -4.12 -11.13 -19.41
N ALA A 149 -4.38 -10.78 -20.66
CA ALA A 149 -3.33 -10.39 -21.60
C ALA A 149 -2.83 -8.97 -21.34
N ASP A 150 -3.71 -8.07 -20.86
CA ASP A 150 -3.42 -6.67 -20.60
C ASP A 150 -4.00 -6.25 -19.25
N CYS A 151 -3.17 -6.18 -18.22
CA CYS A 151 -3.57 -5.59 -16.95
C CYS A 151 -3.50 -4.07 -17.02
N LEU A 152 -4.64 -3.42 -16.87
CA LEU A 152 -4.73 -1.95 -16.94
C LEU A 152 -4.02 -1.22 -15.79
N LEU A 153 -3.53 -1.92 -14.77
CA LEU A 153 -2.73 -1.34 -13.70
C LEU A 153 -1.23 -1.32 -14.03
N HIS A 154 -0.77 -2.29 -14.85
CA HIS A 154 0.63 -2.40 -15.28
C HIS A 154 0.94 -1.42 -16.40
N SER A 155 2.20 -1.05 -16.57
CA SER A 155 2.67 -0.41 -17.79
C SER A 155 2.45 -1.35 -19.01
N GLU A 156 2.40 -0.79 -20.19
CA GLU A 156 2.32 -1.59 -21.44
C GLU A 156 3.56 -2.50 -21.54
N LYS A 157 4.73 -1.97 -21.20
CA LYS A 157 5.98 -2.69 -21.22
C LYS A 157 6.03 -3.88 -20.26
N GLU A 158 5.52 -3.71 -19.02
CA GLU A 158 5.39 -4.81 -18.08
C GLU A 158 4.48 -5.92 -18.63
N ASN A 159 3.35 -5.56 -19.27
CA ASN A 159 2.47 -6.55 -19.91
C ASN A 159 3.18 -7.30 -21.06
N ASP A 160 3.93 -6.58 -21.92
CA ASP A 160 4.68 -7.16 -23.04
C ASP A 160 5.77 -8.13 -22.53
N ILE A 161 6.49 -7.76 -21.48
CA ILE A 161 7.50 -8.63 -20.84
C ILE A 161 6.85 -9.90 -20.30
N VAL A 162 5.72 -9.79 -19.60
CA VAL A 162 4.99 -10.95 -19.06
C VAL A 162 4.52 -11.86 -20.18
N ALA A 163 3.96 -11.31 -21.25
CA ALA A 163 3.51 -12.08 -22.40
C ALA A 163 4.68 -12.83 -23.07
N PHE A 164 5.78 -12.13 -23.31
CA PHE A 164 7.01 -12.71 -23.88
C PHE A 164 7.56 -13.85 -23.03
N LEU A 165 7.67 -13.62 -21.71
CA LEU A 165 8.18 -14.63 -20.78
C LEU A 165 7.26 -15.83 -20.65
N LYS A 166 5.95 -15.62 -20.64
CA LYS A 166 4.97 -16.72 -20.64
C LYS A 166 5.21 -17.65 -21.82
N ASP A 167 5.31 -17.11 -23.04
CA ASP A 167 5.49 -17.88 -24.26
C ASP A 167 6.83 -18.63 -24.24
N GLU A 168 7.94 -17.97 -23.90
CA GLU A 168 9.27 -18.58 -23.86
C GLU A 168 9.40 -19.68 -22.78
N LEU A 169 8.81 -19.45 -21.60
CA LEU A 169 8.91 -20.39 -20.47
C LEU A 169 8.04 -21.63 -20.71
N ILE A 170 6.83 -21.48 -21.22
CA ILE A 170 5.94 -22.59 -21.57
C ILE A 170 6.52 -23.41 -22.71
N HIS A 171 7.01 -22.76 -23.79
CA HIS A 171 7.62 -23.46 -24.92
C HIS A 171 8.79 -24.36 -24.50
N ARG A 172 9.52 -23.95 -23.45
CA ARG A 172 10.67 -24.73 -22.93
C ARG A 172 10.29 -25.67 -21.79
N GLY A 173 9.03 -25.63 -21.30
CA GLY A 173 8.57 -26.44 -20.17
C GLY A 173 9.23 -26.07 -18.83
N ILE A 174 9.71 -24.81 -18.69
CA ILE A 174 10.40 -24.30 -17.49
C ILE A 174 9.38 -23.69 -16.51
N ASP A 175 8.23 -23.23 -16.99
CA ASP A 175 7.18 -22.57 -16.18
C ASP A 175 6.72 -23.40 -14.99
N LYS A 176 6.76 -24.73 -15.06
CA LYS A 176 6.45 -25.66 -13.95
C LYS A 176 7.35 -25.50 -12.72
N ASP A 177 8.57 -25.02 -12.91
CA ASP A 177 9.56 -24.80 -11.87
C ASP A 177 9.47 -23.38 -11.27
N LEU A 178 8.63 -22.50 -11.84
CA LEU A 178 8.37 -21.19 -11.30
C LEU A 178 7.25 -21.22 -10.23
N ARG A 179 7.32 -20.24 -9.33
CA ARG A 179 6.26 -19.86 -8.39
C ARG A 179 5.66 -18.51 -8.75
N HIS A 180 6.53 -17.53 -9.01
CA HIS A 180 6.15 -16.17 -9.37
C HIS A 180 7.12 -15.59 -10.39
N LEU A 181 6.62 -14.62 -11.11
CA LEU A 181 7.39 -13.68 -11.90
C LEU A 181 7.27 -12.30 -11.25
N VAL A 182 8.38 -11.66 -10.93
CA VAL A 182 8.40 -10.29 -10.38
C VAL A 182 9.03 -9.37 -11.42
N VAL A 183 8.36 -8.27 -11.74
CA VAL A 183 8.92 -7.21 -12.57
C VAL A 183 8.84 -5.91 -11.76
N LYS A 184 9.91 -5.13 -11.76
CA LYS A 184 9.96 -3.78 -11.25
C LYS A 184 10.40 -2.85 -12.37
N GLU A 185 9.73 -1.73 -12.53
CA GLU A 185 10.05 -0.68 -13.50
C GLU A 185 10.33 0.63 -12.76
N GLY A 186 11.42 1.29 -13.09
CA GLY A 186 11.66 2.66 -12.64
C GLY A 186 10.81 3.62 -13.47
N PHE A 187 9.89 4.32 -12.83
CA PHE A 187 8.91 5.18 -13.51
C PHE A 187 9.57 6.28 -14.35
N TYR A 188 10.59 6.95 -13.80
CA TYR A 188 11.32 8.01 -14.50
C TYR A 188 12.54 7.51 -15.26
N SER A 189 13.21 6.48 -14.78
CA SER A 189 14.40 5.93 -15.43
C SER A 189 14.07 5.03 -16.61
N GLY A 190 12.92 4.35 -16.58
CA GLY A 190 12.57 3.30 -17.52
C GLY A 190 13.38 2.00 -17.32
N GLU A 191 14.22 1.93 -16.29
CA GLU A 191 15.02 0.72 -15.99
C GLU A 191 14.12 -0.39 -15.46
N ILE A 192 14.36 -1.62 -15.91
CA ILE A 192 13.55 -2.77 -15.54
C ILE A 192 14.39 -3.85 -14.87
N MET A 193 13.85 -4.40 -13.78
CA MET A 193 14.32 -5.61 -13.12
C MET A 193 13.30 -6.72 -13.32
N VAL A 194 13.77 -7.89 -13.72
CA VAL A 194 12.97 -9.13 -13.80
C VAL A 194 13.54 -10.14 -12.82
N CYS A 195 12.67 -10.75 -12.00
CA CYS A 195 13.07 -11.83 -11.11
C CYS A 195 12.18 -13.06 -11.31
N PHE A 196 12.82 -14.18 -11.56
CA PHE A 196 12.20 -15.50 -11.59
C PHE A 196 12.22 -16.07 -10.17
N VAL A 197 11.04 -16.23 -9.57
CA VAL A 197 10.92 -16.93 -8.27
C VAL A 197 10.70 -18.41 -8.56
N THR A 198 11.70 -19.23 -8.22
CA THR A 198 11.78 -20.63 -8.65
C THR A 198 11.67 -21.60 -7.47
N LYS A 199 11.18 -22.81 -7.72
CA LYS A 199 11.09 -23.88 -6.71
C LYS A 199 12.44 -24.54 -6.42
N LYS A 200 13.38 -24.46 -7.35
CA LYS A 200 14.75 -24.98 -7.31
C LYS A 200 15.65 -24.12 -8.20
N ASP A 201 16.94 -24.32 -8.10
CA ASP A 201 17.93 -23.68 -8.97
C ASP A 201 17.75 -24.13 -10.43
N ILE A 202 17.39 -23.19 -11.31
CA ILE A 202 17.26 -23.42 -12.76
C ILE A 202 18.00 -22.34 -13.58
N ALA A 203 19.04 -21.74 -12.98
CA ALA A 203 19.79 -20.66 -13.62
C ALA A 203 20.31 -21.04 -15.01
N LYS A 204 20.76 -22.30 -15.20
CA LYS A 204 21.23 -22.81 -16.50
C LYS A 204 20.13 -22.90 -17.55
N GLU A 205 18.96 -23.39 -17.16
CA GLU A 205 17.78 -23.48 -18.01
C GLU A 205 17.28 -22.11 -18.44
N LEU A 206 17.45 -21.10 -17.56
CA LEU A 206 17.06 -19.71 -17.82
C LEU A 206 18.01 -18.95 -18.73
N GLU A 207 19.29 -19.39 -18.94
CA GLU A 207 20.29 -18.64 -19.73
C GLU A 207 19.78 -18.24 -21.11
N ALA A 208 19.15 -19.16 -21.84
CA ALA A 208 18.64 -18.89 -23.19
C ALA A 208 17.41 -17.95 -23.16
N VAL A 209 16.58 -18.03 -22.12
CA VAL A 209 15.43 -17.12 -21.91
C VAL A 209 15.94 -15.72 -21.61
N VAL A 210 16.89 -15.60 -20.69
CA VAL A 210 17.48 -14.31 -20.29
C VAL A 210 18.13 -13.63 -21.50
N LYS A 211 18.93 -14.36 -22.31
CA LYS A 211 19.56 -13.80 -23.51
C LYS A 211 18.53 -13.24 -24.49
N LYS A 212 17.45 -13.95 -24.74
CA LYS A 212 16.38 -13.47 -25.62
C LYS A 212 15.63 -12.28 -25.01
N LEU A 213 15.32 -12.34 -23.70
CA LEU A 213 14.61 -11.31 -22.97
C LEU A 213 15.36 -9.97 -23.05
N VAL A 214 16.63 -9.93 -22.69
CA VAL A 214 17.42 -8.68 -22.71
C VAL A 214 17.68 -8.15 -24.12
N SER A 215 17.66 -9.04 -25.12
CA SER A 215 17.73 -8.63 -26.52
C SER A 215 16.44 -8.00 -27.02
N ALA A 216 15.29 -8.48 -26.54
CA ALA A 216 13.97 -7.96 -26.91
C ALA A 216 13.61 -6.67 -26.15
N PHE A 217 14.09 -6.54 -24.92
CA PHE A 217 13.79 -5.43 -24.01
C PHE A 217 15.10 -4.82 -23.46
N PRO A 218 15.72 -3.89 -24.18
CA PRO A 218 17.01 -3.28 -23.79
C PRO A 218 16.96 -2.50 -22.47
N GLU A 219 15.78 -2.13 -21.99
CA GLU A 219 15.58 -1.43 -20.71
C GLU A 219 15.77 -2.36 -19.50
N ILE A 220 15.81 -3.67 -19.72
CA ILE A 220 16.10 -4.63 -18.64
C ILE A 220 17.58 -4.55 -18.30
N VAL A 221 17.86 -4.00 -17.14
CA VAL A 221 19.22 -3.82 -16.60
C VAL A 221 19.55 -4.81 -15.48
N SER A 222 18.54 -5.58 -15.04
CA SER A 222 18.68 -6.55 -13.96
C SER A 222 17.81 -7.77 -14.24
N VAL A 223 18.41 -8.96 -14.20
CA VAL A 223 17.66 -10.23 -14.18
C VAL A 223 18.19 -11.10 -13.05
N LEU A 224 17.28 -11.57 -12.21
CA LEU A 224 17.56 -12.31 -10.99
C LEU A 224 16.81 -13.64 -10.96
N GLU A 225 17.36 -14.61 -10.25
CA GLU A 225 16.65 -15.80 -9.78
C GLU A 225 16.58 -15.77 -8.26
N ASN A 226 15.38 -15.94 -7.69
CA ASN A 226 15.15 -16.09 -6.26
C ASN A 226 14.60 -17.48 -5.99
N ILE A 227 15.38 -18.33 -5.32
CA ILE A 227 15.02 -19.73 -5.10
C ILE A 227 14.18 -19.83 -3.83
N HIS A 228 12.91 -20.18 -3.99
CA HIS A 228 11.96 -20.31 -2.91
C HIS A 228 11.17 -21.63 -3.00
N PRO A 229 11.67 -22.72 -2.41
CA PRO A 229 11.06 -24.05 -2.52
C PRO A 229 9.81 -24.23 -1.65
N GLN A 230 9.58 -23.37 -0.66
CA GLN A 230 8.50 -23.52 0.32
C GLN A 230 7.16 -23.04 -0.24
N GLU A 231 6.09 -23.80 -0.05
CA GLU A 231 4.73 -23.39 -0.36
C GLU A 231 4.12 -22.61 0.82
N ASN A 232 4.31 -21.30 0.81
CA ASN A 232 3.76 -20.36 1.78
C ASN A 232 3.36 -19.03 1.10
N ASN A 233 2.83 -18.09 1.86
CA ASN A 233 2.39 -16.79 1.36
C ASN A 233 3.55 -15.79 1.12
N VAL A 234 4.77 -16.13 1.49
CA VAL A 234 5.96 -15.32 1.22
C VAL A 234 6.34 -15.51 -0.25
N ILE A 235 6.51 -14.42 -0.98
CA ILE A 235 6.83 -14.47 -2.43
C ILE A 235 8.33 -14.65 -2.64
N LEU A 236 9.16 -13.88 -1.94
CA LEU A 236 10.61 -13.88 -2.07
C LEU A 236 11.28 -14.55 -0.85
N ALA A 237 12.16 -15.50 -1.09
CA ALA A 237 13.06 -16.02 -0.07
C ALA A 237 14.26 -15.08 0.13
N HIS A 238 15.05 -15.30 1.17
CA HIS A 238 16.32 -14.58 1.36
C HIS A 238 17.34 -14.99 0.31
N GLY A 239 18.05 -14.01 -0.24
CA GLY A 239 19.08 -14.18 -1.24
C GLY A 239 18.55 -14.35 -2.66
N GLU A 240 19.37 -13.92 -3.59
CA GLU A 240 19.11 -14.03 -5.04
C GLU A 240 20.39 -14.33 -5.79
N LYS A 241 20.25 -14.90 -7.01
CA LYS A 241 21.31 -15.05 -8.00
C LYS A 241 21.16 -14.02 -9.09
N LEU A 242 22.23 -13.31 -9.39
CA LEU A 242 22.29 -12.43 -10.54
C LEU A 242 22.50 -13.27 -11.82
N LEU A 243 21.53 -13.17 -12.74
CA LEU A 243 21.60 -13.84 -14.05
C LEU A 243 22.08 -12.88 -15.15
N TYR A 244 21.76 -11.56 -15.02
CA TYR A 244 22.20 -10.55 -15.98
C TYR A 244 22.25 -9.17 -15.33
N GLY A 245 23.22 -8.36 -15.75
CA GLY A 245 23.35 -6.94 -15.40
C GLY A 245 23.75 -6.69 -13.96
N ARG A 246 22.96 -5.94 -13.22
CA ARG A 246 23.18 -5.57 -11.82
C ARG A 246 22.00 -5.99 -10.94
N ASN A 247 22.19 -6.07 -9.61
CA ASN A 247 21.17 -6.53 -8.68
C ASN A 247 20.19 -5.41 -8.20
N TYR A 248 20.14 -4.28 -8.90
CA TYR A 248 19.27 -3.16 -8.61
C TYR A 248 18.83 -2.43 -9.89
N ILE A 249 17.77 -1.66 -9.78
CA ILE A 249 17.39 -0.58 -10.69
C ILE A 249 17.50 0.76 -9.98
N THR A 250 17.49 1.84 -10.74
CA THR A 250 17.40 3.20 -10.18
C THR A 250 16.10 3.85 -10.60
N ASP A 251 15.53 4.70 -9.72
CA ASP A 251 14.42 5.57 -10.08
C ASP A 251 14.48 6.87 -9.27
N LYS A 252 13.53 7.77 -9.51
CA LYS A 252 13.48 9.07 -8.84
C LYS A 252 12.17 9.28 -8.11
N ILE A 253 12.23 10.03 -7.01
CA ILE A 253 11.09 10.69 -6.37
C ILE A 253 11.49 12.16 -6.19
N GLY A 254 10.85 13.06 -6.93
CA GLY A 254 11.28 14.45 -7.03
C GLY A 254 12.72 14.56 -7.57
N ASP A 255 13.56 15.28 -6.84
CA ASP A 255 14.98 15.49 -7.22
C ASP A 255 15.92 14.39 -6.71
N LEU A 256 15.42 13.40 -5.97
CA LEU A 256 16.23 12.35 -5.39
C LEU A 256 16.23 11.09 -6.25
N THR A 257 17.42 10.50 -6.41
CA THR A 257 17.60 9.21 -7.08
C THR A 257 17.68 8.10 -6.03
N PHE A 258 16.98 7.00 -6.25
CA PHE A 258 16.96 5.84 -5.37
C PHE A 258 17.43 4.60 -6.10
N GLN A 259 18.32 3.86 -5.45
CA GLN A 259 18.68 2.50 -5.82
C GLN A 259 17.66 1.55 -5.18
N ILE A 260 17.09 0.65 -5.99
CA ILE A 260 15.99 -0.23 -5.62
C ILE A 260 16.43 -1.67 -5.90
N SER A 261 16.69 -2.45 -4.85
CA SER A 261 17.01 -3.88 -4.95
C SER A 261 15.74 -4.73 -5.01
N LEU A 262 15.89 -6.06 -5.20
CA LEU A 262 14.75 -6.98 -5.26
C LEU A 262 13.89 -6.91 -3.99
N HIS A 263 14.50 -6.89 -2.81
CA HIS A 263 13.82 -6.91 -1.51
C HIS A 263 13.40 -5.52 -1.01
N SER A 264 13.89 -4.44 -1.62
CA SER A 264 13.53 -3.07 -1.22
C SER A 264 12.04 -2.81 -1.40
N PHE A 265 11.42 -2.27 -0.37
CA PHE A 265 10.11 -1.61 -0.51
C PHE A 265 10.32 -0.26 -1.21
N TYR A 266 9.56 -0.03 -2.24
CA TYR A 266 9.46 1.24 -2.96
C TYR A 266 7.98 1.45 -3.30
N GLN A 267 7.49 2.67 -3.23
CA GLN A 267 6.08 2.97 -3.45
C GLN A 267 5.71 2.73 -4.92
N ILE A 268 4.65 1.98 -5.15
CA ILE A 268 4.26 1.47 -6.49
C ILE A 268 3.55 2.48 -7.39
N ASN A 269 3.42 3.72 -6.96
CA ASN A 269 2.81 4.81 -7.70
C ASN A 269 3.61 6.10 -7.42
N VAL A 270 4.69 6.27 -8.14
CA VAL A 270 5.66 7.36 -7.90
C VAL A 270 5.01 8.74 -7.93
N ARG A 271 4.12 9.04 -8.90
CA ARG A 271 3.45 10.34 -8.99
C ARG A 271 2.61 10.69 -7.76
N GLN A 272 1.91 9.70 -7.21
CA GLN A 272 1.13 9.91 -5.99
C GLN A 272 2.03 9.97 -4.75
N THR A 273 3.13 9.23 -4.76
CA THR A 273 4.16 9.29 -3.71
C THR A 273 4.77 10.67 -3.62
N GLU A 274 5.06 11.33 -4.74
CA GLU A 274 5.55 12.71 -4.77
C GLU A 274 4.56 13.69 -4.13
N LYS A 275 3.26 13.54 -4.39
CA LYS A 275 2.22 14.37 -3.75
C LYS A 275 2.15 14.12 -2.24
N LEU A 276 2.24 12.84 -1.83
CA LEU A 276 2.26 12.46 -0.42
C LEU A 276 3.49 13.05 0.29
N TYR A 277 4.69 12.91 -0.30
CA TYR A 277 5.93 13.43 0.30
C TYR A 277 5.96 14.96 0.32
N ALA A 278 5.39 15.63 -0.69
CA ALA A 278 5.19 17.08 -0.67
C ALA A 278 4.32 17.51 0.53
N LYS A 279 3.24 16.76 0.85
CA LYS A 279 2.41 17.02 2.02
C LYS A 279 3.15 16.72 3.33
N VAL A 280 3.90 15.64 3.41
CA VAL A 280 4.76 15.34 4.58
C VAL A 280 5.74 16.49 4.83
N ARG A 281 6.40 17.02 3.80
CA ARG A 281 7.32 18.16 3.90
C ARG A 281 6.59 19.42 4.34
N GLU A 282 5.42 19.71 3.79
CA GLU A 282 4.59 20.86 4.20
C GLU A 282 4.26 20.77 5.70
N LEU A 283 3.79 19.61 6.17
CA LEU A 283 3.42 19.39 7.58
C LEU A 283 4.64 19.37 8.51
N ALA A 284 5.78 18.91 8.02
CA ALA A 284 7.03 18.94 8.77
C ALA A 284 7.47 20.38 9.10
N GLY A 285 7.17 21.35 8.23
CA GLY A 285 7.41 22.77 8.48
C GLY A 285 8.85 23.07 8.92
N LEU A 286 9.84 22.41 8.29
CA LEU A 286 11.25 22.45 8.66
C LEU A 286 11.87 23.83 8.40
N LYS A 287 12.79 24.24 9.29
CA LYS A 287 13.53 25.53 9.24
C LYS A 287 15.03 25.32 9.13
N GLY A 288 15.51 24.08 9.04
CA GLY A 288 16.93 23.72 8.94
C GLY A 288 17.58 23.34 10.27
N GLU A 289 16.91 23.53 11.39
CA GLU A 289 17.45 23.24 12.73
C GLU A 289 16.92 21.95 13.34
N GLU A 290 15.89 21.35 12.74
CA GLU A 290 15.21 20.19 13.29
C GLU A 290 16.03 18.91 13.11
N ARG A 291 16.01 18.08 14.15
CA ARG A 291 16.57 16.73 14.18
C ARG A 291 15.42 15.74 14.01
N ILE A 292 15.46 15.01 12.91
CA ILE A 292 14.38 14.09 12.49
C ILE A 292 14.74 12.65 12.90
N LEU A 293 13.73 11.93 13.39
CA LEU A 293 13.74 10.47 13.50
C LEU A 293 12.72 9.89 12.52
N ASP A 294 13.17 9.01 11.61
CA ASP A 294 12.32 8.28 10.66
C ASP A 294 12.26 6.81 11.09
N LEU A 295 11.13 6.42 11.69
CA LEU A 295 10.88 5.04 12.14
C LEU A 295 10.22 4.24 11.02
N TYR A 296 10.70 3.02 10.81
CA TYR A 296 10.32 2.16 9.68
C TYR A 296 10.78 2.75 8.34
N CYS A 297 11.99 3.32 8.32
CA CYS A 297 12.46 4.16 7.22
C CYS A 297 12.64 3.41 5.88
N GLY A 298 12.65 2.07 5.85
CA GLY A 298 12.90 1.29 4.65
C GLY A 298 14.22 1.68 3.99
N ILE A 299 14.20 1.99 2.70
CA ILE A 299 15.36 2.49 1.95
C ILE A 299 15.55 4.01 2.06
N GLY A 300 14.90 4.65 3.05
CA GLY A 300 15.07 6.04 3.40
C GLY A 300 14.28 7.05 2.57
N THR A 301 13.25 6.64 1.82
CA THR A 301 12.59 7.51 0.84
C THR A 301 11.93 8.75 1.47
N ILE A 302 11.20 8.61 2.59
CA ILE A 302 10.55 9.74 3.28
C ILE A 302 11.62 10.60 3.94
N GLY A 303 12.47 10.01 4.79
CA GLY A 303 13.48 10.75 5.54
C GLY A 303 14.44 11.54 4.65
N LEU A 304 14.97 10.90 3.59
CA LEU A 304 15.89 11.57 2.66
C LEU A 304 15.22 12.72 1.90
N SER A 305 13.92 12.64 1.62
CA SER A 305 13.16 13.74 0.99
C SER A 305 13.12 15.01 1.87
N LEU A 306 13.33 14.85 3.18
CA LEU A 306 13.34 15.93 4.18
C LEU A 306 14.74 16.33 4.63
N ALA A 307 15.73 15.46 4.49
CA ALA A 307 17.07 15.64 5.08
C ALA A 307 17.76 16.95 4.68
N ARG A 308 17.55 17.42 3.42
CA ARG A 308 18.12 18.71 2.95
C ARG A 308 17.53 19.94 3.67
N TYR A 309 16.39 19.79 4.32
CA TYR A 309 15.69 20.86 5.03
C TYR A 309 15.80 20.74 6.55
N ALA A 310 16.61 19.79 7.04
CA ALA A 310 16.76 19.47 8.45
C ALA A 310 18.24 19.57 8.89
N LYS A 311 18.46 19.72 10.18
CA LYS A 311 19.80 19.66 10.78
C LYS A 311 20.39 18.26 10.69
N SER A 312 19.59 17.24 11.00
CA SER A 312 20.00 15.85 10.92
C SER A 312 18.79 14.91 10.73
N LEU A 313 19.05 13.76 10.14
CA LEU A 313 18.11 12.64 10.00
C LEU A 313 18.71 11.39 10.63
N THR A 314 17.94 10.70 11.46
CA THR A 314 18.23 9.32 11.90
C THR A 314 17.11 8.42 11.40
N GLY A 315 17.44 7.40 10.58
CA GLY A 315 16.50 6.39 10.10
C GLY A 315 16.66 5.07 10.86
N ILE A 316 15.56 4.43 11.25
CA ILE A 316 15.54 3.12 11.92
C ILE A 316 14.70 2.16 11.09
N GLU A 317 15.26 1.00 10.76
CA GLU A 317 14.63 -0.07 10.02
C GLU A 317 15.19 -1.42 10.52
N ILE A 318 14.33 -2.44 10.56
CA ILE A 318 14.69 -3.77 11.04
C ILE A 318 15.40 -4.62 9.97
N VAL A 319 15.20 -4.31 8.70
CA VAL A 319 15.73 -5.08 7.56
C VAL A 319 17.14 -4.57 7.20
N PRO A 320 18.19 -5.40 7.40
CA PRO A 320 19.58 -4.96 7.14
C PRO A 320 19.82 -4.50 5.71
N GLU A 321 19.27 -5.20 4.70
CA GLU A 321 19.42 -4.86 3.29
C GLU A 321 18.79 -3.51 2.95
N ALA A 322 17.68 -3.16 3.60
CA ALA A 322 17.04 -1.85 3.42
C ALA A 322 17.91 -0.72 4.00
N ILE A 323 18.56 -0.94 5.14
CA ILE A 323 19.50 0.01 5.74
C ILE A 323 20.71 0.24 4.83
N GLU A 324 21.29 -0.79 4.24
CA GLU A 324 22.40 -0.63 3.29
C GLU A 324 21.96 0.17 2.05
N ASN A 325 20.76 -0.10 1.53
CA ASN A 325 20.19 0.70 0.45
C ASN A 325 19.93 2.16 0.87
N ALA A 326 19.47 2.41 2.11
CA ALA A 326 19.26 3.77 2.61
C ALA A 326 20.57 4.57 2.69
N LYS A 327 21.66 3.95 3.16
CA LYS A 327 23.00 4.55 3.18
C LYS A 327 23.50 4.86 1.77
N GLN A 328 23.32 3.94 0.83
CA GLN A 328 23.67 4.14 -0.58
C GLN A 328 22.85 5.28 -1.18
N ASN A 329 21.55 5.34 -0.90
CA ASN A 329 20.65 6.38 -1.37
C ASN A 329 21.02 7.75 -0.80
N ALA A 330 21.43 7.84 0.46
CA ALA A 330 22.00 9.08 1.01
C ALA A 330 23.26 9.51 0.26
N SER A 331 24.19 8.57 0.00
CA SER A 331 25.43 8.82 -0.72
C SER A 331 25.20 9.28 -2.17
N ILE A 332 24.33 8.60 -2.93
CA ILE A 332 23.99 8.95 -4.32
C ILE A 332 23.43 10.37 -4.42
N ASN A 333 22.71 10.84 -3.39
CA ASN A 333 22.09 12.15 -3.36
C ASN A 333 22.94 13.23 -2.63
N ASP A 334 24.20 12.92 -2.26
CA ASP A 334 25.12 13.78 -1.50
C ASP A 334 24.52 14.30 -0.17
N ILE A 335 23.70 13.48 0.48
CA ILE A 335 23.09 13.77 1.79
C ILE A 335 24.02 13.26 2.89
N LYS A 336 24.68 14.18 3.61
CA LYS A 336 25.73 13.89 4.62
C LYS A 336 25.21 13.94 6.05
N ASN A 337 24.03 14.49 6.28
CA ASN A 337 23.42 14.67 7.59
C ASN A 337 22.41 13.58 7.94
N ALA A 338 22.48 12.42 7.26
CA ALA A 338 21.62 11.27 7.49
C ALA A 338 22.41 10.08 8.05
N GLU A 339 21.88 9.45 9.07
CA GLU A 339 22.37 8.23 9.69
C GLU A 339 21.29 7.15 9.66
N PHE A 340 21.66 5.89 9.40
CA PHE A 340 20.72 4.76 9.33
C PHE A 340 21.17 3.61 10.22
N ILE A 341 20.24 3.13 11.05
CA ILE A 341 20.48 2.15 12.11
C ILE A 341 19.59 0.94 11.87
N CYS A 342 20.19 -0.26 11.80
CA CYS A 342 19.45 -1.52 11.74
C CYS A 342 19.02 -1.92 13.15
N SER A 343 17.72 -1.72 13.45
CA SER A 343 17.12 -2.04 14.76
C SER A 343 15.61 -2.22 14.64
N ASP A 344 15.00 -3.00 15.52
CA ASP A 344 13.55 -2.97 15.68
C ASP A 344 13.13 -1.60 16.25
N ALA A 345 12.08 -1.00 15.69
CA ALA A 345 11.60 0.32 16.09
C ALA A 345 11.23 0.41 17.59
N LYS A 346 10.88 -0.69 18.25
CA LYS A 346 10.58 -0.74 19.69
C LYS A 346 11.85 -0.79 20.56
N ASP A 347 12.97 -1.28 19.99
CA ASP A 347 14.17 -1.53 20.77
C ASP A 347 14.90 -0.21 21.02
N ASN A 348 15.15 0.10 22.29
CA ASN A 348 15.90 1.28 22.73
C ASN A 348 15.33 2.63 22.23
N LEU A 349 14.06 2.68 21.84
CA LEU A 349 13.42 3.82 21.20
C LEU A 349 13.53 5.10 22.02
N SER A 350 13.36 5.02 23.35
CA SER A 350 13.48 6.18 24.25
C SER A 350 14.83 6.90 24.15
N ASN A 351 15.91 6.18 23.79
CA ASN A 351 17.20 6.80 23.55
C ASN A 351 17.28 7.48 22.18
N TYR A 352 16.70 6.88 21.16
CA TYR A 352 16.63 7.48 19.81
C TYR A 352 15.75 8.72 19.77
N LEU A 353 14.71 8.79 20.63
CA LEU A 353 13.81 9.95 20.73
C LEU A 353 14.45 11.15 21.45
N LYS A 354 15.53 10.94 22.21
CA LYS A 354 16.24 12.05 22.87
C LYS A 354 16.73 13.05 21.82
N ASP A 355 16.54 14.33 22.12
CA ASP A 355 16.97 15.43 21.27
C ASP A 355 16.38 15.45 19.85
N LYS A 356 15.27 14.79 19.59
CA LYS A 356 14.55 14.87 18.32
C LYS A 356 13.42 15.90 18.41
N ASP A 357 13.25 16.61 17.31
CA ASP A 357 12.25 17.67 17.19
C ASP A 357 11.03 17.19 16.39
N LEU A 358 11.23 16.19 15.51
CA LEU A 358 10.21 15.60 14.65
C LEU A 358 10.43 14.08 14.56
N VAL A 359 9.34 13.32 14.70
CA VAL A 359 9.31 11.89 14.38
C VAL A 359 8.39 11.65 13.17
N ILE A 360 8.84 10.82 12.24
CA ILE A 360 8.04 10.29 11.16
C ILE A 360 7.82 8.81 11.45
N VAL A 361 6.60 8.33 11.25
CA VAL A 361 6.27 6.92 11.34
C VAL A 361 5.49 6.50 10.10
N ASP A 362 5.95 5.44 9.43
CA ASP A 362 5.27 4.76 8.32
C ASP A 362 5.22 3.25 8.62
N PRO A 363 4.42 2.83 9.63
CA PRO A 363 4.42 1.46 10.10
C PRO A 363 3.73 0.51 9.10
N PRO A 364 3.99 -0.80 9.19
CA PRO A 364 3.26 -1.79 8.42
C PRO A 364 1.76 -1.76 8.74
N ARG A 365 0.94 -2.48 7.95
CA ARG A 365 -0.54 -2.52 8.06
C ARG A 365 -1.10 -2.78 9.46
N LYS A 366 -0.34 -3.39 10.35
CA LYS A 366 -0.74 -3.62 11.76
C LYS A 366 -0.67 -2.38 12.64
N GLY A 367 -0.11 -1.26 12.13
CA GLY A 367 0.11 -0.03 12.89
C GLY A 367 1.27 -0.13 13.87
N LEU A 368 1.34 0.81 14.80
CA LEU A 368 2.37 0.87 15.86
C LEU A 368 2.17 -0.23 16.90
N SER A 369 3.28 -0.69 17.49
CA SER A 369 3.21 -1.54 18.67
C SER A 369 2.94 -0.70 19.93
N SER A 370 2.45 -1.35 20.99
CA SER A 370 2.18 -0.68 22.29
C SER A 370 3.41 0.00 22.87
N GLU A 371 4.58 -0.61 22.69
CA GLU A 371 5.85 -0.08 23.17
C GLU A 371 6.23 1.21 22.47
N VAL A 372 6.01 1.27 21.13
CA VAL A 372 6.29 2.47 20.34
C VAL A 372 5.31 3.59 20.73
N VAL A 373 4.02 3.29 20.86
CA VAL A 373 3.02 4.28 21.30
C VAL A 373 3.37 4.83 22.69
N THR A 374 3.73 3.96 23.64
CA THR A 374 4.12 4.37 24.99
C THR A 374 5.36 5.27 24.97
N ALA A 375 6.37 4.89 24.19
CA ALA A 375 7.61 5.69 24.08
C ALA A 375 7.35 7.06 23.45
N LEU A 376 6.51 7.13 22.40
CA LEU A 376 6.11 8.40 21.76
C LEU A 376 5.34 9.30 22.73
N ASN A 377 4.36 8.76 23.47
CA ASN A 377 3.62 9.53 24.48
C ASN A 377 4.54 10.08 25.59
N ALA A 378 5.57 9.33 25.99
CA ALA A 378 6.50 9.75 27.02
C ALA A 378 7.60 10.70 26.53
N SER A 379 7.78 10.85 25.20
CA SER A 379 8.93 11.54 24.63
C SER A 379 8.89 13.07 24.75
N GLY A 380 7.70 13.66 24.74
CA GLY A 380 7.50 15.12 24.68
C GLY A 380 7.96 15.77 23.38
N ILE A 381 8.14 14.99 22.30
CA ILE A 381 8.54 15.50 20.98
C ILE A 381 7.46 16.41 20.42
N ASP A 382 7.84 17.55 19.87
CA ASP A 382 6.91 18.58 19.42
C ASP A 382 5.94 18.09 18.34
N ARG A 383 6.42 17.26 17.40
CA ARG A 383 5.61 16.82 16.24
C ARG A 383 5.86 15.35 15.88
N ILE A 384 4.77 14.67 15.51
CA ILE A 384 4.81 13.34 14.90
C ILE A 384 4.08 13.42 13.57
N ILE A 385 4.69 12.98 12.48
CA ILE A 385 4.02 12.76 11.21
C ILE A 385 3.76 11.27 11.07
N TYR A 386 2.50 10.91 10.97
CA TYR A 386 2.06 9.53 10.78
C TYR A 386 1.61 9.35 9.32
N VAL A 387 2.24 8.45 8.60
CA VAL A 387 1.82 7.94 7.30
C VAL A 387 1.23 6.55 7.50
N SER A 388 0.09 6.25 6.91
CA SER A 388 -0.61 4.98 7.14
C SER A 388 -1.34 4.47 5.91
N CYS A 389 -1.16 3.19 5.61
CA CYS A 389 -1.91 2.47 4.58
C CYS A 389 -3.19 1.78 5.09
N ASN A 390 -3.56 1.99 6.37
CA ASN A 390 -4.73 1.34 6.98
C ASN A 390 -5.45 2.29 7.95
N PRO A 391 -6.60 2.85 7.56
CA PRO A 391 -7.37 3.77 8.40
C PRO A 391 -7.74 3.23 9.77
N ALA A 392 -8.06 1.94 9.88
CA ALA A 392 -8.49 1.34 11.15
C ALA A 392 -7.36 1.29 12.18
N THR A 393 -6.14 0.92 11.76
CA THR A 393 -4.97 0.92 12.65
C THR A 393 -4.47 2.32 12.93
N LEU A 394 -4.54 3.23 11.96
CA LEU A 394 -4.25 4.64 12.16
C LEU A 394 -5.13 5.22 13.29
N VAL A 395 -6.44 5.07 13.17
CA VAL A 395 -7.40 5.58 14.15
C VAL A 395 -7.16 5.00 15.54
N ARG A 396 -6.89 3.67 15.64
CA ARG A 396 -6.53 3.01 16.91
C ARG A 396 -5.31 3.70 17.56
N ASP A 397 -4.26 3.91 16.77
CA ASP A 397 -3.02 4.48 17.26
C ASP A 397 -3.18 5.97 17.62
N LEU A 398 -3.97 6.72 16.83
CA LEU A 398 -4.29 8.12 17.12
C LEU A 398 -5.09 8.28 18.42
N VAL A 399 -6.02 7.36 18.72
CA VAL A 399 -6.74 7.34 20.01
C VAL A 399 -5.75 7.19 21.17
N LEU A 400 -4.77 6.28 21.05
CA LEU A 400 -3.75 6.07 22.08
C LEU A 400 -2.78 7.25 22.20
N LEU A 401 -2.41 7.87 21.08
CA LEU A 401 -1.52 9.03 21.07
C LEU A 401 -2.23 10.33 21.53
N SER A 402 -3.55 10.38 21.48
CA SER A 402 -4.32 11.57 21.89
C SER A 402 -4.24 11.89 23.39
N GLU A 403 -3.61 11.00 24.18
CA GLU A 403 -3.27 11.29 25.58
C GLU A 403 -2.33 12.49 25.71
N ASN A 404 -1.36 12.62 24.81
CA ASN A 404 -0.34 13.70 24.85
C ASN A 404 -0.24 14.50 23.55
N TYR A 405 -0.93 14.09 22.51
CA TYR A 405 -0.88 14.76 21.19
C TYR A 405 -2.27 15.18 20.72
N SER A 406 -2.33 16.29 19.99
CA SER A 406 -3.52 16.77 19.30
C SER A 406 -3.29 16.79 17.79
N PHE A 407 -4.36 16.57 17.03
CA PHE A 407 -4.37 16.70 15.59
C PHE A 407 -5.76 17.22 15.16
N LYS A 408 -5.81 17.95 14.05
CA LYS A 408 -7.04 18.63 13.61
C LYS A 408 -7.51 18.14 12.25
N LYS A 409 -6.58 17.65 11.42
CA LYS A 409 -6.85 17.31 10.03
C LYS A 409 -6.03 16.13 9.58
N VAL A 410 -6.61 15.28 8.75
CA VAL A 410 -5.94 14.18 8.08
C VAL A 410 -6.06 14.33 6.56
N TYR A 411 -5.08 13.81 5.85
CA TYR A 411 -4.90 14.01 4.41
C TYR A 411 -4.81 12.65 3.71
N PRO A 412 -5.92 12.17 3.14
CA PRO A 412 -5.93 10.91 2.40
C PRO A 412 -5.40 11.08 0.97
N PHE A 413 -4.70 10.05 0.47
CA PHE A 413 -4.10 9.97 -0.86
C PHE A 413 -4.51 8.68 -1.54
N ASP A 414 -4.84 8.74 -2.82
CA ASP A 414 -5.12 7.56 -3.63
C ASP A 414 -3.85 7.05 -4.33
N LEU A 415 -3.00 6.32 -3.59
CA LEU A 415 -1.84 5.62 -4.15
C LEU A 415 -2.25 4.38 -4.95
N PHE A 416 -3.43 3.85 -4.69
CA PHE A 416 -3.91 2.58 -5.25
C PHE A 416 -5.27 2.74 -5.94
N PRO A 417 -5.36 3.52 -7.03
CA PRO A 417 -6.59 3.60 -7.83
C PRO A 417 -7.16 2.21 -8.17
N GLN A 418 -8.47 2.10 -8.31
CA GLN A 418 -9.22 0.87 -8.58
C GLN A 418 -9.30 -0.12 -7.40
N THR A 419 -8.71 0.20 -6.25
CA THR A 419 -8.76 -0.62 -5.02
C THR A 419 -9.39 0.16 -3.88
N THR A 420 -9.77 -0.54 -2.80
CA THR A 420 -10.30 0.10 -1.57
C THR A 420 -9.23 0.73 -0.69
N HIS A 421 -7.96 0.55 -1.02
CA HIS A 421 -6.85 1.07 -0.21
C HIS A 421 -6.73 2.59 -0.32
N VAL A 422 -6.40 3.21 0.81
CA VAL A 422 -6.11 4.63 0.94
C VAL A 422 -4.86 4.80 1.80
N GLU A 423 -4.00 5.75 1.42
CA GLU A 423 -2.88 6.20 2.25
C GLU A 423 -3.28 7.49 2.93
N THR A 424 -2.94 7.65 4.20
CA THR A 424 -3.35 8.81 4.97
C THR A 424 -2.19 9.41 5.73
N VAL A 425 -2.02 10.72 5.62
CA VAL A 425 -1.01 11.47 6.37
C VAL A 425 -1.70 12.30 7.45
N CYS A 426 -1.15 12.22 8.66
CA CYS A 426 -1.60 13.00 9.81
C CYS A 426 -0.38 13.64 10.51
N CYS A 427 -0.51 14.90 10.93
CA CYS A 427 0.47 15.56 11.79
C CYS A 427 -0.11 15.76 13.18
N LEU A 428 0.57 15.22 14.18
CA LEU A 428 0.22 15.34 15.58
C LEU A 428 1.16 16.35 16.26
N TYR A 429 0.63 17.17 17.11
CA TYR A 429 1.34 18.20 17.86
C TYR A 429 1.26 17.90 19.35
N HIS A 430 2.40 17.91 20.03
CA HIS A 430 2.44 17.70 21.48
C HIS A 430 1.62 18.74 22.21
N GLN A 431 0.74 18.29 23.09
CA GLN A 431 -0.05 19.16 23.97
C GLN A 431 0.86 19.61 25.12
N LYS A 432 1.49 20.77 24.97
CA LYS A 432 2.15 21.40 26.12
C LYS A 432 1.08 21.61 27.19
N LYS A 433 1.29 21.05 28.39
CA LYS A 433 0.37 21.22 29.52
C LYS A 433 0.40 22.68 30.01
N ASP A 434 -0.19 23.61 29.26
CA ASP A 434 -0.63 24.90 29.76
C ASP A 434 -2.16 24.81 29.92
N PHE A 435 -2.51 24.39 31.12
CA PHE A 435 -3.78 24.58 31.86
C PHE A 435 -5.05 24.81 31.03
N ILE A 436 -5.84 23.80 30.90
CA ILE A 436 -7.25 23.55 31.22
C ILE A 436 -7.66 22.28 30.48
N SER A 437 -7.50 21.13 31.11
CA SER A 437 -8.05 19.88 30.65
C SER A 437 -9.50 19.79 31.05
N VAL A 438 -10.41 19.72 30.08
CA VAL A 438 -11.69 19.05 30.30
C VAL A 438 -11.42 17.56 30.33
N PRO A 439 -11.69 16.83 31.42
CA PRO A 439 -11.39 15.39 31.48
C PRO A 439 -12.28 14.64 30.48
N TYR A 440 -11.62 13.93 29.56
CA TYR A 440 -12.25 12.91 28.73
C TYR A 440 -12.38 11.63 29.57
N GLU A 441 -13.59 11.24 29.90
CA GLU A 441 -13.87 9.91 30.46
C GLU A 441 -14.06 8.91 29.30
N PRO A 442 -13.18 7.92 29.13
CA PRO A 442 -13.39 6.85 28.16
C PRO A 442 -14.50 5.93 28.68
N LYS A 443 -15.71 6.09 28.19
CA LYS A 443 -16.76 5.10 28.40
C LYS A 443 -16.52 3.92 27.45
N ASN A 444 -16.06 2.78 28.06
CA ASN A 444 -16.04 1.42 27.53
C ASN A 444 -15.13 1.10 26.33
N ALA A 445 -13.95 0.54 26.66
CA ALA A 445 -13.01 -0.10 25.75
C ALA A 445 -13.41 -1.54 25.31
N ASP A 446 -14.68 -1.94 25.42
CA ASP A 446 -15.12 -3.33 25.20
C ASP A 446 -15.29 -3.75 23.72
N TYR A 447 -15.09 -2.88 22.76
CA TYR A 447 -15.19 -3.23 21.34
C TYR A 447 -13.86 -3.58 20.66
N LEU A 448 -12.75 -3.60 21.41
CA LEU A 448 -11.43 -4.02 20.90
C LEU A 448 -11.18 -5.55 21.00
N LYS A 449 -12.19 -6.32 21.45
CA LYS A 449 -12.13 -7.78 21.59
C LYS A 449 -13.08 -8.54 20.66
N ARG A 450 -13.24 -8.12 19.42
CA ARG A 450 -13.96 -8.95 18.42
C ARG A 450 -13.25 -8.96 17.09
#